data_e652a3ffa922190c3596799aeddb1528
#
_entry.id   e652a3ffa922190c3596799aeddb1528
#
_cell.length_a   1.000
_cell.length_b   1.000
_cell.length_c   1.000
_cell.angle_alpha   90.00
_cell.angle_beta   90.00
_cell.angle_gamma   90.00
#
_symmetry.space_group_name_H-M   'P 1'
#
loop_
_entity.id
_entity.type
_entity.pdbx_description
1 polymer ?
#
loop_
_entity_poly.entity_id
_entity_poly.type
_entity_poly.pdbx_seq_one_letter_code
_entity_poly.pdbx_strand_id
1 'polypeptide(L)'
;MRMYDLIYAKKMGERLSDEAIAFWVQGVTAGTVPPEQSAALLMAICLRGMDTRETLALTLAMRDSGARLDLSAVPGVKVDKHSTGGVGDKTTLVLGPIVAACGVPCAMFSGRGLGHTGGTVDKYSAIPGLRVELSPDAFRASLMETGFANSAQTGDICPADRKLYALRDITATVESIPLIAASIMSKKLAGGAEALVLDVKCGSGAFMKTAEDARALARAMVAVGSAHHMRVKALVTRMAEPLGWAIGNTLEVMESVEILKGLDQRSDLARMSFRLAAEMLILGGAAGNLAAAEALVAEAVASGRAMARYRDWVSRNGGDAQALDDFSRMPQAARRVPVRAERGGHVQAIQGRALGLLAMELGAGRRQQGDQLDLGVGIRVHVQVGQRVEPGQTLLTLHCNEREGSPLPPDWITLIDAPCEPAPWLLETVEA
;
A
#
# COMPACT_ATOMS: atom_id res chain seq x y z
N MET A 1 1.76 -38.20 -3.57
CA MET A 1 0.83 -37.10 -3.96
C MET A 1 1.24 -36.58 -5.32
N ARG A 2 0.34 -36.31 -6.24
CA ARG A 2 0.62 -35.82 -7.58
C ARG A 2 -0.15 -34.52 -7.81
N MET A 3 0.45 -33.55 -8.47
CA MET A 3 -0.22 -32.27 -8.79
C MET A 3 -1.50 -32.47 -9.62
N TYR A 4 -1.53 -33.47 -10.51
CA TYR A 4 -2.73 -33.80 -11.28
C TYR A 4 -3.95 -34.05 -10.38
N ASP A 5 -3.76 -34.79 -9.27
CA ASP A 5 -4.85 -35.15 -8.37
C ASP A 5 -5.38 -33.89 -7.62
N LEU A 6 -4.48 -32.97 -7.21
CA LEU A 6 -4.84 -31.72 -6.57
C LEU A 6 -5.63 -30.81 -7.53
N ILE A 7 -5.14 -30.69 -8.76
CA ILE A 7 -5.81 -29.87 -9.80
C ILE A 7 -7.19 -30.45 -10.07
N TYR A 8 -7.31 -31.77 -10.23
CA TYR A 8 -8.57 -32.44 -10.51
C TYR A 8 -9.57 -32.26 -9.36
N ALA A 9 -9.16 -32.51 -8.12
CA ALA A 9 -9.98 -32.34 -6.92
C ALA A 9 -10.50 -30.87 -6.82
N LYS A 10 -9.63 -29.88 -6.96
CA LYS A 10 -10.03 -28.47 -6.91
C LYS A 10 -10.94 -28.07 -8.06
N LYS A 11 -10.67 -28.55 -9.27
CA LYS A 11 -11.54 -28.37 -10.44
C LYS A 11 -12.96 -28.89 -10.18
N MET A 12 -13.09 -30.03 -9.49
CA MET A 12 -14.37 -30.62 -9.13
C MET A 12 -15.06 -29.94 -7.95
N GLY A 13 -14.42 -28.93 -7.32
CA GLY A 13 -14.93 -28.19 -6.18
C GLY A 13 -14.63 -28.82 -4.81
N GLU A 14 -13.74 -29.80 -4.78
CA GLU A 14 -13.32 -30.44 -3.54
C GLU A 14 -12.37 -29.53 -2.75
N ARG A 15 -12.35 -29.70 -1.43
CA ARG A 15 -11.41 -29.04 -0.53
C ARG A 15 -10.06 -29.75 -0.58
N LEU A 16 -8.98 -28.96 -0.68
CA LEU A 16 -7.62 -29.47 -0.56
C LEU A 16 -7.26 -29.67 0.91
N SER A 17 -6.55 -30.75 1.24
CA SER A 17 -6.00 -30.90 2.59
C SER A 17 -4.80 -29.97 2.82
N ASP A 18 -4.43 -29.76 4.09
CA ASP A 18 -3.26 -28.93 4.45
C ASP A 18 -1.95 -29.52 3.89
N GLU A 19 -1.83 -30.87 3.88
CA GLU A 19 -0.70 -31.58 3.30
C GLU A 19 -0.63 -31.40 1.77
N ALA A 20 -1.80 -31.36 1.10
CA ALA A 20 -1.86 -31.13 -0.35
C ALA A 20 -1.38 -29.71 -0.71
N ILE A 21 -1.81 -28.72 0.06
CA ILE A 21 -1.40 -27.34 -0.10
C ILE A 21 0.11 -27.19 0.20
N ALA A 22 0.59 -27.78 1.29
CA ALA A 22 2.00 -27.77 1.65
C ALA A 22 2.88 -28.44 0.57
N PHE A 23 2.45 -29.58 0.03
CA PHE A 23 3.13 -30.28 -1.07
C PHE A 23 3.25 -29.37 -2.30
N TRP A 24 2.17 -28.69 -2.69
CA TRP A 24 2.20 -27.75 -3.82
C TRP A 24 3.19 -26.61 -3.58
N VAL A 25 3.09 -25.93 -2.45
CA VAL A 25 3.93 -24.76 -2.12
C VAL A 25 5.41 -25.14 -2.02
N GLN A 26 5.72 -26.28 -1.40
CA GLN A 26 7.09 -26.81 -1.33
C GLN A 26 7.62 -27.12 -2.73
N GLY A 27 6.81 -27.76 -3.58
CA GLY A 27 7.19 -28.07 -4.95
C GLY A 27 7.43 -26.84 -5.82
N VAL A 28 6.62 -25.78 -5.65
CA VAL A 28 6.84 -24.46 -6.28
C VAL A 28 8.14 -23.85 -5.79
N THR A 29 8.38 -23.88 -4.49
CA THR A 29 9.59 -23.33 -3.88
C THR A 29 10.85 -24.01 -4.41
N ALA A 30 10.85 -25.35 -4.41
CA ALA A 30 11.95 -26.17 -4.89
C ALA A 30 12.09 -26.20 -6.43
N GLY A 31 11.06 -25.76 -7.17
CA GLY A 31 11.04 -25.84 -8.64
C GLY A 31 10.75 -27.23 -9.18
N THR A 32 10.23 -28.15 -8.36
CA THR A 32 9.86 -29.53 -8.77
C THR A 32 8.45 -29.63 -9.33
N VAL A 33 7.58 -28.61 -9.08
CA VAL A 33 6.26 -28.49 -9.69
C VAL A 33 6.35 -27.57 -10.91
N PRO A 34 6.00 -28.06 -12.11
CA PRO A 34 5.99 -27.25 -13.32
C PRO A 34 5.05 -26.04 -13.22
N PRO A 35 5.42 -24.87 -13.79
CA PRO A 35 4.56 -23.67 -13.77
C PRO A 35 3.17 -23.92 -14.35
N GLU A 36 3.03 -24.74 -15.37
CA GLU A 36 1.77 -25.08 -16.03
C GLU A 36 0.80 -25.77 -15.08
N GLN A 37 1.29 -26.65 -14.22
CA GLN A 37 0.47 -27.31 -13.21
C GLN A 37 0.04 -26.33 -12.11
N SER A 38 0.93 -25.43 -11.70
CA SER A 38 0.58 -24.37 -10.77
C SER A 38 -0.43 -23.38 -11.36
N ALA A 39 -0.29 -23.02 -12.64
CA ALA A 39 -1.26 -22.16 -13.35
C ALA A 39 -2.64 -22.81 -13.40
N ALA A 40 -2.72 -24.12 -13.72
CA ALA A 40 -3.98 -24.86 -13.73
C ALA A 40 -4.64 -24.89 -12.33
N LEU A 41 -3.87 -25.11 -11.27
CA LEU A 41 -4.38 -25.10 -9.90
C LEU A 41 -4.83 -23.69 -9.47
N LEU A 42 -4.07 -22.65 -9.80
CA LEU A 42 -4.44 -21.26 -9.55
C LEU A 42 -5.76 -20.89 -10.23
N MET A 43 -5.95 -21.29 -11.48
CA MET A 43 -7.21 -21.07 -12.21
C MET A 43 -8.37 -21.85 -11.56
N ALA A 44 -8.14 -23.10 -11.16
CA ALA A 44 -9.16 -23.88 -10.45
C ALA A 44 -9.57 -23.21 -9.12
N ILE A 45 -8.59 -22.64 -8.38
CA ILE A 45 -8.85 -21.86 -7.16
C ILE A 45 -9.64 -20.59 -7.48
N CYS A 46 -9.30 -19.87 -8.56
CA CYS A 46 -10.05 -18.67 -8.97
C CYS A 46 -11.53 -18.98 -9.24
N LEU A 47 -11.81 -20.10 -9.89
CA LEU A 47 -13.16 -20.49 -10.28
C LEU A 47 -13.97 -21.13 -9.14
N ARG A 48 -13.33 -21.82 -8.21
CA ARG A 48 -13.98 -22.59 -7.15
C ARG A 48 -13.82 -21.99 -5.76
N GLY A 49 -12.91 -21.02 -5.60
CA GLY A 49 -12.56 -20.43 -4.31
C GLY A 49 -11.74 -21.36 -3.41
N MET A 50 -11.44 -20.86 -2.23
CA MET A 50 -10.90 -21.58 -1.09
C MET A 50 -11.68 -21.19 0.15
N ASP A 51 -11.88 -22.12 1.07
CA ASP A 51 -12.43 -21.78 2.38
C ASP A 51 -11.36 -21.14 3.31
N THR A 52 -11.77 -20.74 4.50
CA THR A 52 -10.87 -20.07 5.47
C THR A 52 -9.71 -20.98 5.88
N ARG A 53 -9.95 -22.29 6.06
CA ARG A 53 -8.92 -23.27 6.42
C ARG A 53 -7.90 -23.42 5.29
N GLU A 54 -8.36 -23.61 4.04
CA GLU A 54 -7.47 -23.71 2.87
C GLU A 54 -6.64 -22.42 2.69
N THR A 55 -7.28 -21.24 2.85
CA THR A 55 -6.60 -19.95 2.75
C THR A 55 -5.54 -19.78 3.83
N LEU A 56 -5.83 -20.20 5.07
CA LEU A 56 -4.86 -20.22 6.17
C LEU A 56 -3.70 -21.19 5.88
N ALA A 57 -4.01 -22.43 5.45
CA ALA A 57 -2.97 -23.42 5.11
C ALA A 57 -2.04 -22.92 4.00
N LEU A 58 -2.58 -22.29 2.94
CA LEU A 58 -1.79 -21.67 1.88
C LEU A 58 -0.93 -20.52 2.42
N THR A 59 -1.50 -19.67 3.27
CA THR A 59 -0.79 -18.56 3.91
C THR A 59 0.42 -19.05 4.71
N LEU A 60 0.21 -20.06 5.56
CA LEU A 60 1.27 -20.62 6.40
C LEU A 60 2.34 -21.33 5.58
N ALA A 61 1.94 -22.12 4.59
CA ALA A 61 2.89 -22.79 3.69
C ALA A 61 3.76 -21.76 2.92
N MET A 62 3.18 -20.66 2.42
CA MET A 62 3.94 -19.61 1.76
C MET A 62 4.85 -18.85 2.74
N ARG A 63 4.37 -18.54 3.96
CA ARG A 63 5.19 -17.92 5.02
C ARG A 63 6.43 -18.78 5.32
N ASP A 64 6.24 -20.08 5.48
CA ASP A 64 7.29 -21.03 5.89
C ASP A 64 8.16 -21.49 4.72
N SER A 65 7.90 -21.01 3.51
CA SER A 65 8.74 -21.29 2.34
C SER A 65 10.09 -20.56 2.35
N GLY A 66 10.28 -19.59 3.25
CA GLY A 66 11.49 -18.77 3.33
C GLY A 66 11.84 -18.32 4.74
N ALA A 67 12.68 -17.29 4.82
CA ALA A 67 13.10 -16.71 6.09
C ALA A 67 11.95 -15.97 6.78
N ARG A 68 11.97 -15.98 8.11
CA ARG A 68 11.11 -15.14 8.96
C ARG A 68 11.97 -14.17 9.74
N LEU A 69 11.52 -12.94 9.87
CA LEU A 69 12.23 -11.93 10.65
C LEU A 69 11.89 -12.11 12.13
N ASP A 70 12.91 -12.35 12.93
CA ASP A 70 12.78 -12.39 14.39
C ASP A 70 12.93 -10.98 14.95
N LEU A 71 11.85 -10.47 15.56
CA LEU A 71 11.79 -9.17 16.23
C LEU A 71 11.58 -9.31 17.76
N SER A 72 11.80 -10.50 18.33
CA SER A 72 11.59 -10.77 19.75
C SER A 72 12.43 -9.90 20.68
N ALA A 73 13.63 -9.48 20.24
CA ALA A 73 14.50 -8.58 20.97
C ALA A 73 14.00 -7.11 21.00
N VAL A 74 13.03 -6.74 20.15
CA VAL A 74 12.47 -5.38 20.11
C VAL A 74 11.37 -5.30 21.17
N PRO A 75 11.47 -4.41 22.18
CA PRO A 75 10.47 -4.30 23.23
C PRO A 75 9.14 -3.73 22.68
N GLY A 76 8.03 -4.12 23.31
CA GLY A 76 6.68 -3.70 22.93
C GLY A 76 6.07 -4.51 21.79
N VAL A 77 4.82 -4.21 21.49
CA VAL A 77 4.06 -4.87 20.41
C VAL A 77 4.46 -4.24 19.07
N LYS A 78 5.06 -5.05 18.19
CA LYS A 78 5.42 -4.61 16.84
C LYS A 78 4.17 -4.53 15.99
N VAL A 79 3.88 -3.34 15.45
CA VAL A 79 2.74 -3.11 14.59
C VAL A 79 3.18 -2.94 13.13
N ASP A 80 2.33 -3.40 12.22
CA ASP A 80 2.51 -3.21 10.77
C ASP A 80 1.21 -2.65 10.17
N LYS A 81 1.29 -2.09 8.98
CA LYS A 81 0.14 -1.67 8.18
C LYS A 81 0.30 -2.18 6.76
N HIS A 82 -0.79 -2.68 6.20
CA HIS A 82 -0.83 -3.01 4.77
C HIS A 82 -1.96 -2.28 4.07
N SER A 83 -1.66 -1.70 2.92
CA SER A 83 -2.67 -1.20 1.98
C SER A 83 -2.77 -2.14 0.78
N THR A 84 -3.99 -2.37 0.29
CA THR A 84 -4.18 -3.09 -0.97
C THR A 84 -3.78 -2.27 -2.20
N GLY A 85 -3.34 -1.01 -1.99
CA GLY A 85 -2.80 -0.15 -3.02
C GLY A 85 -3.83 0.69 -3.75
N GLY A 86 -3.36 1.80 -4.30
CA GLY A 86 -4.16 2.75 -5.06
C GLY A 86 -3.32 3.91 -5.56
N VAL A 87 -3.96 4.83 -6.27
CA VAL A 87 -3.30 6.01 -6.84
C VAL A 87 -3.09 7.06 -5.76
N GLY A 88 -1.84 7.50 -5.57
CA GLY A 88 -1.50 8.48 -4.54
C GLY A 88 -1.52 7.92 -3.11
N ASP A 89 -1.54 6.60 -2.93
CA ASP A 89 -1.50 5.99 -1.59
C ASP A 89 -0.10 6.10 -0.98
N LYS A 90 0.06 7.10 -0.14
CA LYS A 90 1.29 7.44 0.62
C LYS A 90 1.06 7.41 2.13
N THR A 91 -0.05 6.82 2.60
CA THR A 91 -0.38 6.76 4.02
C THR A 91 0.75 6.22 4.89
N THR A 92 1.54 5.26 4.40
CA THR A 92 2.70 4.70 5.10
C THR A 92 3.76 5.74 5.45
N LEU A 93 4.01 6.72 4.56
CA LEU A 93 5.00 7.78 4.77
C LEU A 93 4.59 8.72 5.91
N VAL A 94 3.28 8.87 6.13
CA VAL A 94 2.71 9.70 7.17
C VAL A 94 2.59 8.94 8.49
N LEU A 95 1.92 7.78 8.47
CA LEU A 95 1.57 7.07 9.71
C LEU A 95 2.79 6.42 10.41
N GLY A 96 3.80 5.92 9.66
CA GLY A 96 4.95 5.26 10.25
C GLY A 96 5.70 6.12 11.26
N PRO A 97 6.14 7.35 10.89
CA PRO A 97 6.76 8.29 11.82
C PRO A 97 5.86 8.69 12.99
N ILE A 98 4.55 8.84 12.79
CA ILE A 98 3.58 9.17 13.85
C ILE A 98 3.52 8.06 14.90
N VAL A 99 3.33 6.81 14.45
CA VAL A 99 3.24 5.64 15.34
C VAL A 99 4.51 5.47 16.16
N ALA A 100 5.67 5.59 15.52
CA ALA A 100 6.96 5.55 16.18
C ALA A 100 7.16 6.70 17.19
N ALA A 101 6.71 7.91 16.86
CA ALA A 101 6.77 9.07 17.77
C ALA A 101 5.87 8.89 19.01
N CYS A 102 4.85 8.04 18.91
CA CYS A 102 3.98 7.66 20.03
C CYS A 102 4.51 6.44 20.83
N GLY A 103 5.72 5.95 20.54
CA GLY A 103 6.40 4.91 21.30
C GLY A 103 5.99 3.47 20.92
N VAL A 104 5.25 3.27 19.82
CA VAL A 104 4.91 1.94 19.33
C VAL A 104 5.87 1.53 18.21
N PRO A 105 6.57 0.37 18.32
CA PRO A 105 7.47 -0.10 17.27
C PRO A 105 6.72 -0.40 15.97
N CYS A 106 7.03 0.34 14.93
CA CYS A 106 6.38 0.23 13.62
C CYS A 106 7.31 -0.50 12.62
N ALA A 107 7.02 -1.80 12.40
CA ALA A 107 7.84 -2.71 11.59
C ALA A 107 7.14 -3.03 10.28
N MET A 108 7.57 -2.42 9.19
CA MET A 108 6.85 -2.47 7.91
C MET A 108 7.68 -3.05 6.78
N PHE A 109 7.05 -3.90 5.97
CA PHE A 109 7.55 -4.25 4.64
C PHE A 109 6.63 -3.68 3.56
N SER A 110 7.25 -3.01 2.59
CA SER A 110 6.55 -2.33 1.50
C SER A 110 6.97 -2.86 0.13
N GLY A 111 6.10 -2.68 -0.86
CA GLY A 111 6.34 -3.09 -2.24
C GLY A 111 6.78 -1.94 -3.15
N ARG A 112 7.34 -2.32 -4.31
CA ARG A 112 7.51 -1.44 -5.47
C ARG A 112 6.20 -1.35 -6.23
N GLY A 113 5.98 -0.24 -6.94
CA GLY A 113 4.80 -0.04 -7.78
C GLY A 113 4.92 -0.74 -9.13
N LEU A 114 3.77 -1.07 -9.69
CA LEU A 114 3.62 -1.57 -11.06
C LEU A 114 2.29 -1.08 -11.62
N GLY A 115 2.27 -0.73 -12.91
CA GLY A 115 1.09 -0.22 -13.58
C GLY A 115 0.68 1.15 -13.03
N HIS A 116 -0.62 1.36 -12.82
CA HIS A 116 -1.21 2.63 -12.42
C HIS A 116 -1.03 2.99 -10.93
N THR A 117 -0.46 2.09 -10.11
CA THR A 117 -0.25 2.33 -8.67
C THR A 117 1.21 2.58 -8.35
N GLY A 118 1.50 3.60 -7.52
CA GLY A 118 2.85 3.87 -7.02
C GLY A 118 3.22 2.97 -5.83
N GLY A 119 4.48 2.51 -5.76
CA GLY A 119 4.99 1.73 -4.65
C GLY A 119 5.57 2.61 -3.53
N THR A 120 5.37 2.22 -2.29
CA THR A 120 5.95 2.92 -1.13
C THR A 120 7.49 2.95 -1.19
N VAL A 121 8.11 1.86 -1.63
CA VAL A 121 9.57 1.78 -1.80
C VAL A 121 10.08 2.78 -2.82
N ASP A 122 9.34 2.97 -3.93
CA ASP A 122 9.72 3.91 -4.99
C ASP A 122 9.65 5.37 -4.51
N LYS A 123 8.64 5.69 -3.68
CA LYS A 123 8.52 7.01 -3.06
C LYS A 123 9.69 7.30 -2.13
N TYR A 124 10.05 6.36 -1.27
CA TYR A 124 11.23 6.50 -0.41
C TYR A 124 12.53 6.61 -1.21
N SER A 125 12.64 6.00 -2.40
CA SER A 125 13.80 6.14 -3.28
C SER A 125 13.99 7.57 -3.81
N ALA A 126 12.97 8.44 -3.71
CA ALA A 126 13.11 9.86 -4.05
C ALA A 126 13.90 10.65 -3.00
N ILE A 127 14.10 10.14 -1.79
CA ILE A 127 14.94 10.74 -0.77
C ILE A 127 16.40 10.35 -1.06
N PRO A 128 17.30 11.30 -1.36
CA PRO A 128 18.67 10.97 -1.75
C PRO A 128 19.39 10.14 -0.70
N GLY A 129 20.08 9.09 -1.13
CA GLY A 129 20.89 8.22 -0.27
C GLY A 129 20.12 7.25 0.63
N LEU A 130 18.79 7.36 0.72
CA LEU A 130 18.00 6.50 1.59
C LEU A 130 18.03 5.04 1.12
N ARG A 131 18.49 4.15 1.99
CA ARG A 131 18.47 2.71 1.75
C ARG A 131 17.06 2.17 1.95
N VAL A 132 16.46 1.68 0.87
CA VAL A 132 15.10 1.12 0.85
C VAL A 132 15.08 -0.41 0.99
N GLU A 133 16.24 -1.05 0.94
CA GLU A 133 16.43 -2.49 1.19
C GLU A 133 17.38 -2.65 2.37
N LEU A 134 16.88 -3.21 3.46
CA LEU A 134 17.62 -3.39 4.70
C LEU A 134 17.85 -4.88 4.94
N SER A 135 19.06 -5.23 5.40
CA SER A 135 19.29 -6.56 5.94
C SER A 135 18.48 -6.76 7.22
N PRO A 136 18.22 -7.99 7.67
CA PRO A 136 17.51 -8.27 8.92
C PRO A 136 18.11 -7.53 10.13
N ASP A 137 19.43 -7.45 10.23
CA ASP A 137 20.12 -6.72 11.31
C ASP A 137 19.93 -5.22 11.19
N ALA A 138 20.06 -4.64 9.99
CA ALA A 138 19.83 -3.21 9.77
C ALA A 138 18.37 -2.82 10.03
N PHE A 139 17.43 -3.70 9.69
CA PHE A 139 16.00 -3.51 9.98
C PHE A 139 15.73 -3.49 11.49
N ARG A 140 16.27 -4.47 12.24
CA ARG A 140 16.16 -4.50 13.71
C ARG A 140 16.79 -3.29 14.36
N ALA A 141 17.99 -2.92 13.94
CA ALA A 141 18.69 -1.75 14.47
C ALA A 141 17.93 -0.45 14.18
N SER A 142 17.38 -0.28 12.97
CA SER A 142 16.51 0.86 12.64
C SER A 142 15.29 0.92 13.56
N LEU A 143 14.61 -0.22 13.75
CA LEU A 143 13.43 -0.30 14.61
C LEU A 143 13.76 0.00 16.08
N MET A 144 14.85 -0.52 16.61
CA MET A 144 15.27 -0.28 18.00
C MET A 144 15.69 1.17 18.25
N GLU A 145 16.39 1.81 17.32
CA GLU A 145 16.92 3.16 17.48
C GLU A 145 15.88 4.24 17.21
N THR A 146 15.02 4.03 16.20
CA THR A 146 14.07 5.06 15.76
C THR A 146 12.59 4.71 16.03
N GLY A 147 12.30 3.50 16.49
CA GLY A 147 10.91 3.01 16.60
C GLY A 147 10.24 2.73 15.25
N PHE A 148 10.93 2.98 14.14
CA PHE A 148 10.39 2.78 12.78
C PHE A 148 11.40 2.04 11.90
N ALA A 149 10.91 1.03 11.19
CA ALA A 149 11.62 0.38 10.10
C ALA A 149 10.67 0.12 8.94
N ASN A 150 11.08 0.53 7.75
CA ASN A 150 10.40 0.18 6.51
C ASN A 150 11.43 -0.29 5.49
N SER A 151 11.20 -1.45 4.88
CA SER A 151 12.11 -2.01 3.89
C SER A 151 11.33 -2.64 2.75
N ALA A 152 11.94 -2.67 1.57
CA ALA A 152 11.51 -3.58 0.52
C ALA A 152 11.65 -5.03 1.01
N GLN A 153 10.78 -5.89 0.52
CA GLN A 153 10.91 -7.32 0.80
C GLN A 153 12.15 -7.90 0.13
N THR A 154 12.96 -8.62 0.90
CA THR A 154 14.07 -9.41 0.34
C THR A 154 13.55 -10.65 -0.36
N GLY A 155 14.35 -11.19 -1.28
CA GLY A 155 13.99 -12.41 -2.02
C GLY A 155 13.78 -13.66 -1.17
N ASP A 156 14.27 -13.63 0.08
CA ASP A 156 14.23 -14.76 1.01
C ASP A 156 12.93 -14.83 1.82
N ILE A 157 12.15 -13.75 1.86
CA ILE A 157 10.85 -13.74 2.53
C ILE A 157 9.79 -14.24 1.56
N CYS A 158 9.09 -15.33 1.92
CA CYS A 158 8.01 -15.95 1.15
C CYS A 158 8.35 -16.18 -0.33
N PRO A 159 9.45 -16.88 -0.67
CA PRO A 159 9.85 -17.11 -2.07
C PRO A 159 8.80 -17.86 -2.91
N ALA A 160 7.96 -18.67 -2.28
CA ALA A 160 6.82 -19.28 -2.95
C ALA A 160 5.81 -18.24 -3.44
N ASP A 161 5.47 -17.26 -2.61
CA ASP A 161 4.55 -16.19 -2.99
C ASP A 161 5.09 -15.41 -4.19
N ARG A 162 6.37 -15.07 -4.20
CA ARG A 162 7.00 -14.38 -5.34
C ARG A 162 6.82 -15.13 -6.65
N LYS A 163 7.05 -16.47 -6.64
CA LYS A 163 6.89 -17.32 -7.84
C LYS A 163 5.42 -17.43 -8.25
N LEU A 164 4.53 -17.66 -7.28
CA LEU A 164 3.10 -17.78 -7.53
C LEU A 164 2.49 -16.47 -8.00
N TYR A 165 2.88 -15.32 -7.41
CA TYR A 165 2.38 -14.01 -7.83
C TYR A 165 2.81 -13.66 -9.27
N ALA A 166 4.09 -13.92 -9.63
CA ALA A 166 4.56 -13.75 -11.01
C ALA A 166 3.77 -14.60 -12.01
N LEU A 167 3.38 -15.80 -11.62
CA LEU A 167 2.54 -16.67 -12.46
C LEU A 167 1.10 -16.13 -12.54
N ARG A 168 0.54 -15.66 -11.43
CA ARG A 168 -0.81 -15.07 -11.38
C ARG A 168 -0.94 -13.85 -12.28
N ASP A 169 0.10 -13.03 -12.35
CA ASP A 169 0.12 -11.80 -13.14
C ASP A 169 -0.09 -12.07 -14.65
N ILE A 170 0.46 -13.18 -15.15
CA ILE A 170 0.38 -13.57 -16.57
C ILE A 170 -0.75 -14.56 -16.89
N THR A 171 -1.47 -15.05 -15.87
CA THR A 171 -2.53 -16.09 -16.04
C THR A 171 -3.93 -15.61 -15.69
N ALA A 172 -4.12 -14.28 -15.50
CA ALA A 172 -5.41 -13.67 -15.14
C ALA A 172 -6.02 -14.29 -13.87
N THR A 173 -5.19 -14.53 -12.83
CA THR A 173 -5.62 -15.11 -11.55
C THR A 173 -5.29 -14.20 -10.34
N VAL A 174 -5.06 -12.90 -10.60
CA VAL A 174 -4.70 -11.94 -9.54
C VAL A 174 -5.91 -11.62 -8.65
N GLU A 175 -7.11 -11.48 -9.21
CA GLU A 175 -8.28 -10.95 -8.49
C GLU A 175 -8.95 -11.94 -7.51
N SER A 176 -8.45 -13.15 -7.38
CA SER A 176 -8.97 -14.16 -6.45
C SER A 176 -8.76 -13.74 -4.99
N ILE A 177 -9.84 -13.50 -4.24
CA ILE A 177 -9.80 -13.05 -2.83
C ILE A 177 -8.93 -13.96 -1.94
N PRO A 178 -9.10 -15.32 -1.91
CA PRO A 178 -8.26 -16.17 -1.09
C PRO A 178 -6.77 -16.10 -1.46
N LEU A 179 -6.45 -16.00 -2.77
CA LEU A 179 -5.07 -15.87 -3.22
C LEU A 179 -4.47 -14.50 -2.88
N ILE A 180 -5.25 -13.42 -2.91
CA ILE A 180 -4.83 -12.09 -2.47
C ILE A 180 -4.56 -12.11 -0.96
N ALA A 181 -5.52 -12.64 -0.18
CA ALA A 181 -5.40 -12.73 1.27
C ALA A 181 -4.17 -13.55 1.69
N ALA A 182 -3.96 -14.72 1.10
CA ALA A 182 -2.82 -15.57 1.39
C ALA A 182 -1.49 -14.91 1.02
N SER A 183 -1.41 -14.25 -0.14
CA SER A 183 -0.22 -13.50 -0.59
C SER A 183 0.15 -12.37 0.37
N ILE A 184 -0.81 -11.56 0.80
CA ILE A 184 -0.58 -10.46 1.73
C ILE A 184 -0.19 -10.99 3.11
N MET A 185 -1.02 -11.87 3.67
CA MET A 185 -0.86 -12.32 5.04
C MET A 185 0.38 -13.17 5.27
N SER A 186 0.82 -13.98 4.30
CA SER A 186 2.07 -14.75 4.43
C SER A 186 3.28 -13.83 4.69
N LYS A 187 3.38 -12.72 3.95
CA LYS A 187 4.45 -11.74 4.10
C LYS A 187 4.36 -10.97 5.42
N LYS A 188 3.16 -10.63 5.86
CA LYS A 188 2.94 -9.93 7.12
C LYS A 188 3.28 -10.82 8.33
N LEU A 189 2.93 -12.10 8.27
CA LEU A 189 3.30 -13.08 9.27
C LEU A 189 4.82 -13.40 9.25
N ALA A 190 5.46 -13.39 8.09
CA ALA A 190 6.92 -13.60 7.99
C ALA A 190 7.72 -12.38 8.49
N GLY A 191 7.14 -11.19 8.44
CA GLY A 191 7.78 -9.92 8.83
C GLY A 191 7.92 -9.70 10.34
N GLY A 192 7.39 -10.59 11.19
CA GLY A 192 7.56 -10.55 12.64
C GLY A 192 6.66 -9.55 13.39
N ALA A 193 5.71 -8.89 12.73
CA ALA A 193 4.73 -8.04 13.39
C ALA A 193 3.69 -8.87 14.18
N GLU A 194 3.25 -8.36 15.33
CA GLU A 194 2.27 -9.00 16.22
C GLU A 194 0.87 -8.40 16.06
N ALA A 195 0.80 -7.22 15.44
CA ALA A 195 -0.45 -6.53 15.16
C ALA A 195 -0.42 -5.90 13.75
N LEU A 196 -1.56 -5.87 13.09
CA LEU A 196 -1.69 -5.43 11.71
C LEU A 196 -2.95 -4.59 11.50
N VAL A 197 -2.79 -3.40 10.95
CA VAL A 197 -3.89 -2.62 10.40
C VAL A 197 -3.91 -2.78 8.89
N LEU A 198 -5.05 -3.20 8.35
CA LEU A 198 -5.30 -3.37 6.93
C LEU A 198 -6.09 -2.16 6.40
N ASP A 199 -5.60 -1.57 5.35
CA ASP A 199 -6.25 -0.51 4.59
C ASP A 199 -6.71 -1.11 3.24
N VAL A 200 -7.97 -1.58 3.21
CA VAL A 200 -8.54 -2.26 2.04
C VAL A 200 -9.20 -1.23 1.14
N LYS A 201 -8.52 -0.88 0.06
CA LYS A 201 -8.96 0.13 -0.89
C LYS A 201 -10.10 -0.37 -1.77
N CYS A 202 -11.14 0.47 -1.94
CA CYS A 202 -12.32 0.20 -2.73
C CYS A 202 -12.61 1.35 -3.71
N GLY A 203 -12.84 1.05 -4.98
CA GLY A 203 -13.20 2.04 -5.99
C GLY A 203 -12.46 1.87 -7.32
N SER A 204 -12.67 2.78 -8.26
CA SER A 204 -12.11 2.71 -9.62
C SER A 204 -10.58 2.71 -9.66
N GLY A 205 -9.92 3.36 -8.69
CA GLY A 205 -8.46 3.42 -8.54
C GLY A 205 -7.84 2.26 -7.76
N ALA A 206 -8.66 1.33 -7.22
CA ALA A 206 -8.20 0.19 -6.41
C ALA A 206 -8.34 -1.14 -7.17
N PHE A 207 -7.83 -2.24 -6.58
CA PHE A 207 -8.09 -3.60 -7.08
C PHE A 207 -9.52 -4.03 -6.81
N MET A 208 -10.05 -3.81 -5.61
CA MET A 208 -11.45 -4.10 -5.26
C MET A 208 -12.34 -2.97 -5.79
N LYS A 209 -13.26 -3.32 -6.69
CA LYS A 209 -14.14 -2.34 -7.35
C LYS A 209 -15.40 -2.06 -6.56
N THR A 210 -15.89 -3.05 -5.80
CA THR A 210 -17.12 -2.95 -5.00
C THR A 210 -16.81 -2.99 -3.51
N ALA A 211 -17.68 -2.40 -2.71
CA ALA A 211 -17.58 -2.47 -1.25
C ALA A 211 -17.77 -3.89 -0.73
N GLU A 212 -18.54 -4.72 -1.44
CA GLU A 212 -18.75 -6.13 -1.10
C GLU A 212 -17.46 -6.94 -1.23
N ASP A 213 -16.76 -6.82 -2.37
CA ASP A 213 -15.48 -7.51 -2.58
C ASP A 213 -14.41 -7.04 -1.60
N ALA A 214 -14.34 -5.72 -1.34
CA ALA A 214 -13.41 -5.15 -0.38
C ALA A 214 -13.68 -5.66 1.05
N ARG A 215 -14.96 -5.77 1.45
CA ARG A 215 -15.36 -6.35 2.73
C ARG A 215 -15.02 -7.83 2.81
N ALA A 216 -15.27 -8.60 1.74
CA ALA A 216 -14.95 -10.02 1.68
C ALA A 216 -13.43 -10.25 1.83
N LEU A 217 -12.60 -9.45 1.15
CA LEU A 217 -11.15 -9.48 1.29
C LEU A 217 -10.70 -9.09 2.71
N ALA A 218 -11.28 -8.03 3.28
CA ALA A 218 -10.98 -7.60 4.65
C ALA A 218 -11.26 -8.73 5.66
N ARG A 219 -12.44 -9.35 5.59
CA ARG A 219 -12.82 -10.47 6.45
C ARG A 219 -11.90 -11.68 6.28
N ALA A 220 -11.52 -12.02 5.05
CA ALA A 220 -10.61 -13.13 4.80
C ALA A 220 -9.24 -12.90 5.45
N MET A 221 -8.67 -11.68 5.32
CA MET A 221 -7.37 -11.34 5.91
C MET A 221 -7.44 -11.27 7.45
N VAL A 222 -8.51 -10.68 8.01
CA VAL A 222 -8.74 -10.64 9.46
C VAL A 222 -8.84 -12.07 10.02
N ALA A 223 -9.61 -12.95 9.38
CA ALA A 223 -9.78 -14.33 9.81
C ALA A 223 -8.44 -15.12 9.81
N VAL A 224 -7.62 -14.93 8.75
CA VAL A 224 -6.31 -15.57 8.66
C VAL A 224 -5.36 -15.06 9.75
N GLY A 225 -5.31 -13.75 9.99
CA GLY A 225 -4.45 -13.17 11.03
C GLY A 225 -4.87 -13.61 12.43
N SER A 226 -6.16 -13.56 12.74
CA SER A 226 -6.72 -13.97 14.05
C SER A 226 -6.49 -15.45 14.32
N ALA A 227 -6.64 -16.32 13.32
CA ALA A 227 -6.36 -17.76 13.44
C ALA A 227 -4.86 -18.03 13.74
N HIS A 228 -3.98 -17.07 13.47
CA HIS A 228 -2.55 -17.14 13.80
C HIS A 228 -2.17 -16.20 14.96
N HIS A 229 -3.10 -15.86 15.82
CA HIS A 229 -2.89 -15.03 17.03
C HIS A 229 -2.34 -13.61 16.76
N MET A 230 -2.37 -13.12 15.51
CA MET A 230 -2.07 -11.74 15.17
C MET A 230 -3.31 -10.87 15.45
N ARG A 231 -3.12 -9.74 16.12
CA ARG A 231 -4.19 -8.75 16.29
C ARG A 231 -4.39 -8.03 14.96
N VAL A 232 -5.54 -8.20 14.32
CA VAL A 232 -5.80 -7.60 13.00
C VAL A 232 -7.07 -6.77 13.03
N LYS A 233 -7.00 -5.59 12.43
CA LYS A 233 -8.13 -4.71 12.16
C LYS A 233 -8.07 -4.22 10.74
N ALA A 234 -9.19 -4.20 10.03
CA ALA A 234 -9.25 -3.72 8.66
C ALA A 234 -10.21 -2.53 8.52
N LEU A 235 -9.77 -1.53 7.77
CA LEU A 235 -10.56 -0.40 7.33
C LEU A 235 -10.79 -0.53 5.83
N VAL A 236 -12.06 -0.52 5.39
CA VAL A 236 -12.42 -0.43 3.98
C VAL A 236 -12.50 1.05 3.63
N THR A 237 -11.64 1.51 2.71
CA THR A 237 -11.48 2.93 2.41
C THR A 237 -11.69 3.22 0.93
N ARG A 238 -12.23 4.41 0.62
CA ARG A 238 -12.51 4.83 -0.74
C ARG A 238 -11.22 5.12 -1.52
N MET A 239 -11.18 4.70 -2.78
CA MET A 239 -10.09 4.91 -3.75
C MET A 239 -10.68 5.12 -5.15
N ALA A 240 -11.67 5.98 -5.29
CA ALA A 240 -12.23 6.34 -6.58
C ALA A 240 -11.40 7.43 -7.27
N GLU A 241 -11.04 8.47 -6.52
CA GLU A 241 -10.11 9.52 -6.90
C GLU A 241 -8.70 9.28 -6.33
N PRO A 242 -7.67 10.00 -6.79
CA PRO A 242 -6.35 9.96 -6.17
C PRO A 242 -6.41 10.36 -4.70
N LEU A 243 -5.65 9.68 -3.84
CA LEU A 243 -5.58 10.02 -2.43
C LEU A 243 -4.57 11.16 -2.21
N GLY A 244 -5.09 12.31 -1.79
CA GLY A 244 -4.32 13.54 -1.67
C GLY A 244 -4.15 14.25 -3.02
N TRP A 245 -3.24 15.24 -3.06
CA TRP A 245 -3.02 16.08 -4.23
C TRP A 245 -1.85 15.62 -5.12
N ALA A 246 -1.00 14.71 -4.68
CA ALA A 246 0.19 14.27 -5.40
C ALA A 246 0.06 12.87 -5.98
N ILE A 247 0.51 12.70 -7.23
CA ILE A 247 0.72 11.43 -7.89
C ILE A 247 2.12 11.48 -8.51
N GLY A 248 3.05 10.66 -8.02
CA GLY A 248 4.45 10.65 -8.42
C GLY A 248 5.38 10.69 -7.22
N ASN A 249 6.59 10.11 -7.35
CA ASN A 249 7.39 9.69 -6.20
C ASN A 249 7.81 10.87 -5.30
N THR A 250 8.54 11.85 -5.82
CA THR A 250 8.96 13.05 -5.07
C THR A 250 7.75 13.85 -4.57
N LEU A 251 6.75 14.07 -5.44
CA LEU A 251 5.56 14.85 -5.06
C LEU A 251 4.81 14.22 -3.89
N GLU A 252 4.74 12.89 -3.85
CA GLU A 252 4.08 12.17 -2.76
C GLU A 252 4.87 12.22 -1.45
N VAL A 253 6.22 12.26 -1.51
CA VAL A 253 7.05 12.51 -0.33
C VAL A 253 6.81 13.94 0.18
N MET A 254 6.77 14.94 -0.70
CA MET A 254 6.51 16.33 -0.35
C MET A 254 5.18 16.49 0.40
N GLU A 255 4.10 15.91 -0.16
CA GLU A 255 2.78 15.96 0.48
C GLU A 255 2.78 15.27 1.85
N SER A 256 3.44 14.13 1.99
CA SER A 256 3.57 13.42 3.26
C SER A 256 4.30 14.26 4.31
N VAL A 257 5.37 14.95 3.91
CA VAL A 257 6.12 15.87 4.79
C VAL A 257 5.28 17.08 5.20
N GLU A 258 4.49 17.66 4.29
CA GLU A 258 3.57 18.76 4.61
C GLU A 258 2.57 18.35 5.71
N ILE A 259 2.01 17.14 5.62
CA ILE A 259 1.12 16.59 6.65
C ILE A 259 1.85 16.43 7.99
N LEU A 260 3.06 15.84 7.98
CA LEU A 260 3.86 15.64 9.19
C LEU A 260 4.33 16.96 9.84
N LYS A 261 4.45 18.04 9.05
CA LYS A 261 4.70 19.41 9.53
C LYS A 261 3.44 20.10 10.03
N GLY A 262 2.27 19.46 9.96
CA GLY A 262 0.98 20.04 10.39
C GLY A 262 0.38 21.06 9.41
N LEU A 263 0.91 21.17 8.19
CA LEU A 263 0.44 22.14 7.19
C LEU A 263 -0.88 21.72 6.52
N ASP A 264 -1.14 20.40 6.47
CA ASP A 264 -2.42 19.84 6.06
C ASP A 264 -2.87 18.78 7.07
N GLN A 265 -4.00 19.02 7.72
CA GLN A 265 -4.61 18.11 8.70
C GLN A 265 -6.05 17.73 8.33
N ARG A 266 -6.58 18.24 7.22
CA ARG A 266 -7.99 18.14 6.87
C ARG A 266 -8.26 17.38 5.57
N SER A 267 -7.26 17.16 4.73
CA SER A 267 -7.41 16.34 3.54
C SER A 267 -7.80 14.89 3.90
N ASP A 268 -8.44 14.19 2.98
CA ASP A 268 -8.76 12.77 3.17
C ASP A 268 -7.50 11.93 3.40
N LEU A 269 -6.36 12.31 2.79
CA LEU A 269 -5.07 11.66 3.05
C LEU A 269 -4.63 11.83 4.51
N ALA A 270 -4.68 13.06 5.05
CA ALA A 270 -4.30 13.32 6.44
C ALA A 270 -5.24 12.56 7.40
N ARG A 271 -6.57 12.73 7.23
CA ARG A 271 -7.59 12.07 8.07
C ARG A 271 -7.46 10.55 8.05
N MET A 272 -7.27 9.97 6.86
CA MET A 272 -7.08 8.52 6.71
C MET A 272 -5.79 8.05 7.36
N SER A 273 -4.67 8.76 7.14
CA SER A 273 -3.37 8.42 7.75
C SER A 273 -3.41 8.49 9.27
N PHE A 274 -4.06 9.52 9.82
CA PHE A 274 -4.22 9.70 11.27
C PHE A 274 -5.12 8.62 11.88
N ARG A 275 -6.21 8.25 11.21
CA ARG A 275 -7.07 7.16 11.67
C ARG A 275 -6.35 5.81 11.63
N LEU A 276 -5.62 5.50 10.57
CA LEU A 276 -4.82 4.26 10.50
C LEU A 276 -3.75 4.24 11.59
N ALA A 277 -3.05 5.37 11.84
CA ALA A 277 -2.09 5.50 12.94
C ALA A 277 -2.78 5.26 14.30
N ALA A 278 -3.94 5.86 14.55
CA ALA A 278 -4.69 5.68 15.79
C ALA A 278 -5.05 4.21 16.03
N GLU A 279 -5.51 3.49 14.99
CA GLU A 279 -5.79 2.06 15.11
C GLU A 279 -4.51 1.23 15.39
N MET A 280 -3.37 1.61 14.80
CA MET A 280 -2.08 0.99 15.12
C MET A 280 -1.68 1.24 16.57
N LEU A 281 -1.93 2.42 17.13
CA LEU A 281 -1.66 2.73 18.54
C LEU A 281 -2.53 1.91 19.49
N ILE A 282 -3.79 1.68 19.14
CA ILE A 282 -4.69 0.80 19.92
C ILE A 282 -4.17 -0.63 19.91
N LEU A 283 -3.90 -1.17 18.73
CA LEU A 283 -3.37 -2.54 18.59
C LEU A 283 -1.99 -2.70 19.23
N GLY A 284 -1.17 -1.65 19.22
CA GLY A 284 0.13 -1.58 19.85
C GLY A 284 0.09 -1.40 21.38
N GLY A 285 -1.10 -1.12 21.94
CA GLY A 285 -1.30 -0.97 23.38
C GLY A 285 -0.92 0.41 23.95
N ALA A 286 -0.68 1.42 23.09
CA ALA A 286 -0.40 2.80 23.52
C ALA A 286 -1.65 3.59 23.89
N ALA A 287 -2.83 3.15 23.42
CA ALA A 287 -4.11 3.78 23.72
C ALA A 287 -5.20 2.72 23.95
N GLY A 288 -6.10 2.99 24.90
CA GLY A 288 -7.21 2.07 25.22
C GLY A 288 -8.44 2.25 24.34
N ASN A 289 -8.55 3.34 23.61
CA ASN A 289 -9.68 3.65 22.73
C ASN A 289 -9.29 4.64 21.62
N LEU A 290 -10.20 4.81 20.67
CA LEU A 290 -9.94 5.65 19.48
C LEU A 290 -9.69 7.12 19.85
N ALA A 291 -10.47 7.71 20.75
CA ALA A 291 -10.33 9.12 21.12
C ALA A 291 -8.95 9.41 21.75
N ALA A 292 -8.48 8.52 22.64
CA ALA A 292 -7.14 8.62 23.23
C ALA A 292 -6.04 8.46 22.17
N ALA A 293 -6.21 7.53 21.23
CA ALA A 293 -5.27 7.31 20.15
C ALA A 293 -5.19 8.52 19.21
N GLU A 294 -6.33 9.09 18.81
CA GLU A 294 -6.41 10.30 17.97
C GLU A 294 -5.76 11.50 18.65
N ALA A 295 -5.91 11.65 19.96
CA ALA A 295 -5.24 12.71 20.73
C ALA A 295 -3.70 12.54 20.69
N LEU A 296 -3.18 11.31 20.83
CA LEU A 296 -1.75 11.03 20.71
C LEU A 296 -1.21 11.34 19.31
N VAL A 297 -1.96 10.97 18.26
CA VAL A 297 -1.62 11.29 16.86
C VAL A 297 -1.56 12.79 16.65
N ALA A 298 -2.61 13.52 17.07
CA ALA A 298 -2.66 14.98 16.92
C ALA A 298 -1.51 15.67 17.65
N GLU A 299 -1.20 15.23 18.87
CA GLU A 299 -0.09 15.77 19.67
C GLU A 299 1.27 15.46 19.04
N ALA A 300 1.50 14.25 18.51
CA ALA A 300 2.75 13.89 17.86
C ALA A 300 3.03 14.73 16.59
N VAL A 301 1.98 15.11 15.85
CA VAL A 301 2.11 16.03 14.71
C VAL A 301 2.30 17.47 15.18
N ALA A 302 1.43 17.97 16.06
CA ALA A 302 1.45 19.36 16.51
C ALA A 302 2.75 19.75 17.24
N SER A 303 3.33 18.84 18.03
CA SER A 303 4.63 19.04 18.71
C SER A 303 5.85 18.90 17.79
N GLY A 304 5.67 18.44 16.55
CA GLY A 304 6.75 18.15 15.60
C GLY A 304 7.50 16.84 15.88
N ARG A 305 7.11 16.05 16.90
CA ARG A 305 7.77 14.76 17.23
C ARG A 305 7.70 13.76 16.07
N ALA A 306 6.58 13.70 15.36
CA ALA A 306 6.44 12.83 14.20
C ALA A 306 7.46 13.19 13.10
N MET A 307 7.59 14.47 12.79
CA MET A 307 8.57 14.95 11.80
C MET A 307 10.02 14.75 12.24
N ALA A 308 10.33 14.96 13.53
CA ALA A 308 11.63 14.66 14.09
C ALA A 308 11.99 13.17 13.94
N ARG A 309 11.04 12.27 14.26
CA ARG A 309 11.19 10.82 14.09
C ARG A 309 11.42 10.41 12.64
N TYR A 310 10.76 11.09 11.70
CA TYR A 310 10.99 10.83 10.27
C TYR A 310 12.41 11.21 9.84
N ARG A 311 12.94 12.35 10.28
CA ARG A 311 14.34 12.75 10.03
C ARG A 311 15.34 11.76 10.64
N ASP A 312 15.12 11.33 11.88
CA ASP A 312 15.95 10.33 12.55
C ASP A 312 16.02 9.03 11.73
N TRP A 313 14.86 8.54 11.29
CA TRP A 313 14.76 7.34 10.49
C TRP A 313 15.46 7.47 9.12
N VAL A 314 15.26 8.59 8.43
CA VAL A 314 15.92 8.87 7.14
C VAL A 314 17.44 8.91 7.33
N SER A 315 17.94 9.67 8.31
CA SER A 315 19.38 9.78 8.62
C SER A 315 19.98 8.42 9.02
N ARG A 316 19.29 7.67 9.89
CA ARG A 316 19.73 6.34 10.35
C ARG A 316 19.93 5.36 9.19
N ASN A 317 19.11 5.47 8.15
CA ASN A 317 19.16 4.61 6.99
C ASN A 317 19.96 5.19 5.81
N GLY A 318 20.78 6.23 6.06
CA GLY A 318 21.72 6.80 5.10
C GLY A 318 21.14 7.85 4.16
N GLY A 319 19.88 8.24 4.37
CA GLY A 319 19.22 9.26 3.56
C GLY A 319 19.58 10.69 3.97
N ASP A 320 19.45 11.61 3.02
CA ASP A 320 19.60 13.03 3.26
C ASP A 320 18.34 13.60 3.96
N ALA A 321 18.37 13.69 5.28
CA ALA A 321 17.25 14.23 6.03
C ALA A 321 16.98 15.72 5.76
N GLN A 322 17.95 16.49 5.24
CA GLN A 322 17.75 17.88 4.86
C GLN A 322 16.81 18.00 3.67
N ALA A 323 16.75 16.97 2.81
CA ALA A 323 15.80 16.92 1.69
C ALA A 323 14.32 16.97 2.14
N LEU A 324 14.02 16.62 3.40
CA LEU A 324 12.67 16.75 3.96
C LEU A 324 12.31 18.21 4.32
N ASP A 325 13.29 19.09 4.39
CA ASP A 325 13.10 20.53 4.66
C ASP A 325 13.32 21.38 3.41
N ASP A 326 14.19 20.91 2.52
CA ASP A 326 14.49 21.54 1.23
C ASP A 326 14.24 20.54 0.09
N PHE A 327 13.05 20.61 -0.47
CA PHE A 327 12.63 19.70 -1.53
C PHE A 327 13.41 19.85 -2.84
N SER A 328 14.17 20.93 -3.03
CA SER A 328 15.04 21.10 -4.22
C SER A 328 16.17 20.07 -4.26
N ARG A 329 16.48 19.44 -3.14
CA ARG A 329 17.47 18.36 -3.01
C ARG A 329 16.98 17.01 -3.54
N MET A 330 15.66 16.85 -3.70
CA MET A 330 15.04 15.65 -4.32
C MET A 330 14.98 15.78 -5.83
N PRO A 331 14.81 14.69 -6.59
CA PRO A 331 14.59 14.73 -8.04
C PRO A 331 13.44 15.67 -8.40
N GLN A 332 13.65 16.53 -9.39
CA GLN A 332 12.68 17.50 -9.88
C GLN A 332 12.44 17.34 -11.36
N ALA A 333 11.20 17.50 -11.81
CA ALA A 333 10.90 17.63 -13.24
C ALA A 333 11.32 19.01 -13.77
N ALA A 334 11.82 19.05 -14.99
CA ALA A 334 12.28 20.28 -15.65
C ALA A 334 11.13 21.25 -15.97
N ARG A 335 9.91 20.75 -16.10
CA ARG A 335 8.75 21.54 -16.56
C ARG A 335 7.52 21.30 -15.69
N ARG A 336 6.72 22.36 -15.62
CA ARG A 336 5.41 22.35 -14.95
C ARG A 336 4.38 22.86 -15.95
N VAL A 337 3.48 22.00 -16.39
CA VAL A 337 2.48 22.31 -17.42
C VAL A 337 1.10 22.34 -16.76
N PRO A 338 0.47 23.52 -16.60
CA PRO A 338 -0.86 23.62 -16.01
C PRO A 338 -1.92 23.16 -17.01
N VAL A 339 -2.89 22.38 -16.52
CA VAL A 339 -4.11 22.02 -17.23
C VAL A 339 -5.26 22.83 -16.64
N ARG A 340 -5.99 23.53 -17.50
CA ARG A 340 -7.01 24.48 -17.08
C ARG A 340 -8.42 23.98 -17.42
N ALA A 341 -9.40 24.42 -16.63
CA ALA A 341 -10.80 24.15 -16.90
C ALA A 341 -11.25 24.89 -18.18
N GLU A 342 -11.86 24.19 -19.09
CA GLU A 342 -12.46 24.77 -20.30
C GLU A 342 -13.82 25.43 -19.99
N ARG A 343 -14.52 24.94 -18.96
CA ARG A 343 -15.79 25.47 -18.47
C ARG A 343 -15.85 25.49 -16.94
N GLY A 344 -16.77 26.25 -16.38
CA GLY A 344 -17.10 26.21 -14.96
C GLY A 344 -17.98 25.01 -14.61
N GLY A 345 -18.15 24.77 -13.31
CA GLY A 345 -19.00 23.71 -12.78
C GLY A 345 -18.52 23.18 -11.43
N HIS A 346 -19.15 22.13 -10.94
CA HIS A 346 -18.72 21.40 -9.74
C HIS A 346 -18.01 20.11 -10.14
N VAL A 347 -16.90 19.80 -9.48
CA VAL A 347 -16.15 18.56 -9.71
C VAL A 347 -16.96 17.39 -9.14
N GLN A 348 -17.53 16.58 -10.01
CA GLN A 348 -18.29 15.38 -9.61
C GLN A 348 -17.38 14.17 -9.40
N ALA A 349 -16.37 14.01 -10.27
CA ALA A 349 -15.46 12.88 -10.21
C ALA A 349 -14.08 13.24 -10.75
N ILE A 350 -13.05 12.61 -10.18
CA ILE A 350 -11.66 12.62 -10.67
C ILE A 350 -11.26 11.15 -10.83
N GLN A 351 -10.94 10.73 -12.05
CA GLN A 351 -10.67 9.32 -12.34
C GLN A 351 -9.25 8.92 -11.89
N GLY A 352 -9.14 8.38 -10.68
CA GLY A 352 -7.85 8.01 -10.08
C GLY A 352 -7.01 7.11 -10.99
N ARG A 353 -7.61 6.05 -11.56
CA ARG A 353 -6.91 5.14 -12.46
C ARG A 353 -6.37 5.84 -13.71
N ALA A 354 -7.13 6.74 -14.30
CA ALA A 354 -6.71 7.47 -15.50
C ALA A 354 -5.48 8.35 -15.21
N LEU A 355 -5.50 9.08 -14.08
CA LEU A 355 -4.35 9.88 -13.65
C LEU A 355 -3.15 9.03 -13.23
N GLY A 356 -3.38 7.85 -12.62
CA GLY A 356 -2.30 6.91 -12.32
C GLY A 356 -1.60 6.36 -13.56
N LEU A 357 -2.36 6.04 -14.63
CA LEU A 357 -1.81 5.63 -15.92
C LEU A 357 -1.05 6.78 -16.57
N LEU A 358 -1.57 8.00 -16.55
CA LEU A 358 -0.87 9.17 -17.07
C LEU A 358 0.45 9.41 -16.32
N ALA A 359 0.46 9.31 -14.99
CA ALA A 359 1.68 9.43 -14.20
C ALA A 359 2.72 8.36 -14.55
N MET A 360 2.26 7.12 -14.82
CA MET A 360 3.11 6.03 -15.31
C MET A 360 3.70 6.37 -16.70
N GLU A 361 2.90 6.91 -17.61
CA GLU A 361 3.35 7.32 -18.95
C GLU A 361 4.37 8.45 -18.88
N LEU A 362 4.24 9.39 -17.94
CA LEU A 362 5.23 10.43 -17.67
C LEU A 362 6.56 9.88 -17.13
N GLY A 363 6.58 8.63 -16.65
CA GLY A 363 7.78 7.98 -16.10
C GLY A 363 7.75 7.77 -14.58
N ALA A 364 6.69 8.19 -13.87
CA ALA A 364 6.60 8.01 -12.42
C ALA A 364 6.31 6.56 -11.98
N GLY A 365 5.80 5.71 -12.88
CA GLY A 365 5.46 4.30 -12.64
C GLY A 365 6.10 3.36 -13.65
N ARG A 366 6.12 2.05 -13.34
CA ARG A 366 6.66 1.01 -14.24
C ARG A 366 5.56 0.44 -15.11
N ARG A 367 5.81 0.35 -16.41
CA ARG A 367 4.97 -0.40 -17.37
C ARG A 367 5.23 -1.90 -17.26
N GLN A 368 6.50 -2.26 -17.02
CA GLN A 368 6.96 -3.63 -16.85
C GLN A 368 8.05 -3.72 -15.77
N GLN A 369 8.27 -4.90 -15.28
CA GLN A 369 9.32 -5.15 -14.29
C GLN A 369 10.71 -4.80 -14.88
N GLY A 370 11.52 -4.02 -14.13
CA GLY A 370 12.85 -3.60 -14.56
C GLY A 370 12.92 -2.17 -15.14
N ASP A 371 11.78 -1.55 -15.44
CA ASP A 371 11.77 -0.16 -15.91
C ASP A 371 12.41 0.79 -14.89
N GLN A 372 13.21 1.73 -15.38
CA GLN A 372 13.75 2.82 -14.58
C GLN A 372 12.69 3.89 -14.36
N LEU A 373 12.59 4.39 -13.13
CA LEU A 373 11.64 5.44 -12.78
C LEU A 373 12.31 6.82 -12.90
N ASP A 374 11.55 7.77 -13.41
CA ASP A 374 11.83 9.18 -13.20
C ASP A 374 11.12 9.65 -11.93
N LEU A 375 11.88 9.79 -10.85
CA LEU A 375 11.35 10.12 -9.54
C LEU A 375 10.86 11.56 -9.41
N GLY A 376 11.27 12.45 -10.33
CA GLY A 376 10.89 13.88 -10.31
C GLY A 376 9.59 14.19 -11.02
N VAL A 377 9.10 13.29 -11.87
CA VAL A 377 7.87 13.52 -12.65
C VAL A 377 6.62 13.09 -11.90
N GLY A 378 5.46 13.60 -12.34
CA GLY A 378 4.18 13.26 -11.74
C GLY A 378 3.09 14.28 -12.02
N ILE A 379 2.06 14.28 -11.20
CA ILE A 379 0.87 15.12 -11.32
C ILE A 379 0.57 15.76 -9.98
N ARG A 380 0.33 17.07 -9.96
CA ARG A 380 -0.26 17.78 -8.83
C ARG A 380 -1.70 18.13 -9.16
N VAL A 381 -2.66 17.60 -8.43
CA VAL A 381 -4.10 17.90 -8.54
C VAL A 381 -4.41 19.10 -7.66
N HIS A 382 -5.15 20.08 -8.17
CA HIS A 382 -5.47 21.33 -7.47
C HIS A 382 -6.94 21.44 -7.07
N VAL A 383 -7.74 20.45 -7.41
CA VAL A 383 -9.19 20.43 -7.15
C VAL A 383 -9.59 19.13 -6.50
N GLN A 384 -10.72 19.14 -5.81
CA GLN A 384 -11.29 17.95 -5.16
C GLN A 384 -12.76 17.80 -5.52
N VAL A 385 -13.30 16.60 -5.36
CA VAL A 385 -14.72 16.31 -5.57
C VAL A 385 -15.57 17.22 -4.67
N GLY A 386 -16.64 17.78 -5.23
CA GLY A 386 -17.52 18.76 -4.59
C GLY A 386 -17.11 20.23 -4.79
N GLN A 387 -15.85 20.49 -5.17
CA GLN A 387 -15.35 21.85 -5.37
C GLN A 387 -15.97 22.49 -6.61
N ARG A 388 -16.37 23.76 -6.50
CA ARG A 388 -16.71 24.60 -7.65
C ARG A 388 -15.44 25.10 -8.33
N VAL A 389 -15.41 25.04 -9.66
CA VAL A 389 -14.32 25.55 -10.52
C VAL A 389 -14.85 26.55 -11.52
N GLU A 390 -13.99 27.50 -11.90
CA GLU A 390 -14.29 28.53 -12.89
C GLU A 390 -13.52 28.27 -14.19
N PRO A 391 -14.01 28.76 -15.36
CA PRO A 391 -13.26 28.64 -16.62
C PRO A 391 -11.86 29.25 -16.48
N GLY A 392 -10.83 28.56 -17.00
CA GLY A 392 -9.43 28.98 -16.91
C GLY A 392 -8.73 28.64 -15.60
N GLN A 393 -9.43 28.18 -14.56
CA GLN A 393 -8.83 27.72 -13.32
C GLN A 393 -7.94 26.49 -13.57
N THR A 394 -6.76 26.46 -12.92
CA THR A 394 -5.86 25.30 -13.01
C THR A 394 -6.47 24.11 -12.23
N LEU A 395 -6.71 23.00 -12.93
CA LEU A 395 -7.25 21.77 -12.35
C LEU A 395 -6.14 20.82 -11.88
N LEU A 396 -5.08 20.69 -12.66
CA LEU A 396 -3.89 19.95 -12.30
C LEU A 396 -2.65 20.59 -12.95
N THR A 397 -1.47 20.19 -12.47
CA THR A 397 -0.17 20.53 -13.07
C THR A 397 0.57 19.23 -13.35
N LEU A 398 1.01 19.05 -14.60
CA LEU A 398 1.91 17.98 -14.99
C LEU A 398 3.34 18.41 -14.68
N HIS A 399 4.08 17.59 -13.96
CA HIS A 399 5.52 17.67 -13.75
C HIS A 399 6.17 16.69 -14.71
N CYS A 400 6.86 17.18 -15.76
CA CYS A 400 7.38 16.35 -16.84
C CYS A 400 8.74 16.87 -17.35
N ASN A 401 9.50 16.01 -18.03
CA ASN A 401 10.80 16.36 -18.61
C ASN A 401 10.73 16.54 -20.14
N GLU A 402 9.83 15.81 -20.78
CA GLU A 402 9.64 15.92 -22.23
C GLU A 402 8.77 17.11 -22.62
N ARG A 403 8.88 17.51 -23.89
CA ARG A 403 8.33 18.75 -24.41
C ARG A 403 6.82 18.80 -24.50
N GLU A 404 6.21 17.66 -24.77
CA GLU A 404 4.77 17.48 -24.86
C GLU A 404 4.39 16.43 -23.82
N GLY A 405 3.75 16.85 -22.75
CA GLY A 405 3.17 15.89 -21.81
C GLY A 405 2.24 14.94 -22.58
N SER A 406 2.18 13.69 -22.17
CA SER A 406 1.20 12.73 -22.69
C SER A 406 -0.18 13.38 -22.72
N PRO A 407 -0.98 13.16 -23.77
CA PRO A 407 -2.33 13.72 -23.85
C PRO A 407 -3.12 13.29 -22.62
N LEU A 408 -3.92 14.22 -22.09
CA LEU A 408 -4.80 13.89 -20.98
C LEU A 408 -5.75 12.77 -21.39
N PRO A 409 -5.96 11.79 -20.52
CA PRO A 409 -6.99 10.78 -20.76
C PRO A 409 -8.36 11.46 -20.94
N PRO A 410 -9.19 11.04 -21.88
CA PRO A 410 -10.55 11.52 -21.94
C PRO A 410 -11.25 11.22 -20.61
N ASP A 411 -12.14 12.09 -20.18
CA ASP A 411 -12.99 11.91 -19.00
C ASP A 411 -12.23 11.73 -17.65
N TRP A 412 -10.97 12.21 -17.55
CA TRP A 412 -10.23 12.16 -16.30
C TRP A 412 -10.88 12.98 -15.16
N ILE A 413 -11.70 13.96 -15.52
CA ILE A 413 -12.50 14.78 -14.63
C ILE A 413 -13.91 14.95 -15.18
N THR A 414 -14.90 14.88 -14.29
CA THR A 414 -16.30 15.17 -14.64
C THR A 414 -16.75 16.44 -13.93
N LEU A 415 -17.21 17.43 -14.71
CA LEU A 415 -17.80 18.66 -14.19
C LEU A 415 -19.33 18.64 -14.43
N ILE A 416 -20.10 19.07 -13.42
CA ILE A 416 -21.56 19.19 -13.48
C ILE A 416 -21.99 20.59 -13.01
N ASP A 417 -23.19 21.02 -13.38
CA ASP A 417 -23.68 22.35 -13.02
C ASP A 417 -24.21 22.41 -11.58
N ALA A 418 -24.74 21.29 -11.07
CA ALA A 418 -25.28 21.21 -9.72
C ALA A 418 -24.18 20.93 -8.68
N PRO A 419 -24.27 21.48 -7.46
CA PRO A 419 -23.40 21.09 -6.35
C PRO A 419 -23.50 19.59 -6.05
N CYS A 420 -22.37 18.99 -5.66
CA CYS A 420 -22.31 17.60 -5.20
C CYS A 420 -21.39 17.51 -3.96
N GLU A 421 -21.60 16.49 -3.16
CA GLU A 421 -20.76 16.21 -1.98
C GLU A 421 -19.87 15.00 -2.23
N PRO A 422 -18.63 15.00 -1.70
CA PRO A 422 -17.78 13.83 -1.76
C PRO A 422 -18.37 12.70 -0.90
N ALA A 423 -18.30 11.47 -1.38
CA ALA A 423 -18.66 10.31 -0.57
C ALA A 423 -17.65 10.13 0.59
N PRO A 424 -18.05 9.49 1.72
CA PRO A 424 -17.15 9.24 2.85
C PRO A 424 -15.91 8.46 2.42
N TRP A 425 -14.75 8.80 2.97
CA TRP A 425 -13.50 8.08 2.70
C TRP A 425 -13.40 6.75 3.45
N LEU A 426 -14.00 6.65 4.66
CA LEU A 426 -14.12 5.40 5.41
C LEU A 426 -15.48 4.78 5.13
N LEU A 427 -15.50 3.58 4.57
CA LEU A 427 -16.72 2.87 4.22
C LEU A 427 -17.14 1.90 5.33
N GLU A 428 -16.18 1.18 5.92
CA GLU A 428 -16.45 0.17 6.96
C GLU A 428 -15.18 -0.12 7.78
N THR A 429 -15.38 -0.58 9.02
CA THR A 429 -14.32 -1.17 9.85
C THR A 429 -14.67 -2.63 10.11
N VAL A 430 -13.70 -3.55 9.91
CA VAL A 430 -13.84 -5.00 10.10
C VAL A 430 -12.86 -5.45 11.17
N GLU A 431 -13.37 -6.10 12.20
CA GLU A 431 -12.62 -6.69 13.31
C GLU A 431 -12.91 -8.20 13.40
N ALA A 432 -12.09 -8.94 14.18
CA ALA A 432 -12.24 -10.39 14.40
C ALA A 432 -13.49 -10.73 15.23
#